data_849fe461721813915f91fd2e9812a0dc
#
_entry.id   849fe461721813915f91fd2e9812a0dc
#
_cell.length_a   1.000
_cell.length_b   1.000
_cell.length_c   1.000
_cell.angle_alpha   90.00
_cell.angle_beta   90.00
_cell.angle_gamma   90.00
#
_symmetry.space_group_name_H-M   'P 1'
#
loop_
_entity.id
_entity.type
_entity.pdbx_description
1 polymer ?
#
loop_
_entity_poly.entity_id
_entity_poly.type
_entity_poly.pdbx_seq_one_letter_code
_entity_poly.pdbx_strand_id
1 'polypeptide(L)'
;IDKLAENVIEFGIDNASHGSDKQGIVHMVGPETGRTQPGKFIVCGDSHTATHGAFGAIAFGIGTSEVEHVFATQTLWQVKPKKMLVEFTGKPQKGIYSKDYILALIAKYGVACGVGYVVEYRGEAIDRLTMEERMTICNMSIEFGSKMGIMNPDQTTYDYMRGRECVPEDFDAAVADWKTLVSDDDAEY
;
A
#
# COMPACT_ATOMS: atom_id res chain seq x y z
N ILE A 1 -1.48 -0.73 -25.97
CA ILE A 1 -0.41 0.28 -25.76
C ILE A 1 -0.75 1.55 -26.52
N ASP A 2 -0.99 1.50 -27.84
CA ASP A 2 -1.24 2.69 -28.69
C ASP A 2 -2.47 3.47 -28.20
N LYS A 3 -3.58 2.79 -27.89
CA LYS A 3 -4.79 3.44 -27.34
C LYS A 3 -4.55 4.13 -26.00
N LEU A 4 -3.68 3.58 -25.15
CA LEU A 4 -3.29 4.24 -23.91
C LEU A 4 -2.52 5.53 -24.16
N ALA A 5 -1.59 5.52 -25.13
CA ALA A 5 -0.84 6.70 -25.53
C ALA A 5 -1.74 7.79 -26.10
N GLU A 6 -2.72 7.41 -26.96
CA GLU A 6 -3.73 8.33 -27.48
C GLU A 6 -4.54 8.98 -26.33
N ASN A 7 -5.03 8.18 -25.39
CA ASN A 7 -5.82 8.68 -24.26
C ASN A 7 -5.00 9.62 -23.36
N VAL A 8 -3.74 9.31 -23.12
CA VAL A 8 -2.84 10.19 -22.35
C VAL A 8 -2.72 11.57 -22.98
N ILE A 9 -2.57 11.62 -24.30
CA ILE A 9 -2.52 12.89 -25.07
C ILE A 9 -3.87 13.60 -25.04
N GLU A 10 -4.95 12.86 -25.34
CA GLU A 10 -6.32 13.40 -25.40
C GLU A 10 -6.75 14.05 -24.08
N PHE A 11 -6.43 13.42 -22.95
CA PHE A 11 -6.83 13.89 -21.62
C PHE A 11 -5.76 14.73 -20.90
N GLY A 12 -4.61 14.99 -21.54
CA GLY A 12 -3.55 15.82 -20.98
C GLY A 12 -2.96 15.26 -19.67
N ILE A 13 -2.86 13.93 -19.57
CA ILE A 13 -2.38 13.26 -18.34
C ILE A 13 -0.86 13.31 -18.30
N ASP A 14 -0.29 13.82 -17.20
CA ASP A 14 1.14 13.63 -16.91
C ASP A 14 1.38 12.16 -16.59
N ASN A 15 2.29 11.52 -17.32
CA ASN A 15 2.37 10.07 -17.31
C ASN A 15 3.79 9.53 -17.26
N ALA A 16 3.87 8.28 -16.77
CA ALA A 16 5.03 7.41 -16.87
C ALA A 16 4.76 6.33 -17.94
N SER A 17 4.42 6.74 -19.17
CA SER A 17 3.96 5.85 -20.24
C SER A 17 5.07 4.95 -20.74
N HIS A 18 4.65 3.92 -21.47
CA HIS A 18 5.55 2.95 -22.10
C HIS A 18 6.60 3.66 -22.98
N GLY A 19 7.86 3.35 -22.73
CA GLY A 19 9.01 3.93 -23.43
C GLY A 19 9.54 5.24 -22.84
N SER A 20 8.91 5.80 -21.78
CA SER A 20 9.46 6.95 -21.06
C SER A 20 10.50 6.49 -20.01
N ASP A 21 11.35 7.41 -19.59
CA ASP A 21 12.31 7.23 -18.50
C ASP A 21 11.65 7.05 -17.12
N LYS A 22 10.37 7.40 -17.03
CA LYS A 22 9.53 7.25 -15.82
C LYS A 22 8.65 5.99 -15.86
N GLN A 23 8.79 5.15 -16.88
CA GLN A 23 8.01 3.93 -17.00
C GLN A 23 8.32 2.97 -15.86
N GLY A 24 7.27 2.42 -15.25
CA GLY A 24 7.40 1.38 -14.23
C GLY A 24 6.05 0.89 -13.74
N ILE A 25 6.07 -0.18 -12.96
CA ILE A 25 4.88 -0.65 -12.26
C ILE A 25 4.53 0.32 -11.14
N VAL A 26 3.23 0.64 -10.97
CA VAL A 26 2.76 1.64 -10.01
C VAL A 26 3.21 1.37 -8.58
N HIS A 27 3.32 0.09 -8.18
CA HIS A 27 3.75 -0.33 -6.84
C HIS A 27 5.24 -0.06 -6.55
N MET A 28 6.03 0.29 -7.57
CA MET A 28 7.41 0.76 -7.45
C MET A 28 7.50 2.26 -7.73
N VAL A 29 6.91 2.72 -8.83
CA VAL A 29 6.95 4.15 -9.21
C VAL A 29 6.32 5.04 -8.13
N GLY A 30 5.19 4.64 -7.56
CA GLY A 30 4.51 5.38 -6.51
C GLY A 30 5.40 5.61 -5.27
N PRO A 31 5.93 4.54 -4.65
CA PRO A 31 6.89 4.64 -3.55
C PRO A 31 8.18 5.38 -3.91
N GLU A 32 8.85 5.01 -5.00
CA GLU A 32 10.16 5.55 -5.37
C GLU A 32 10.12 7.05 -5.69
N THR A 33 9.01 7.55 -6.24
CA THR A 33 8.84 8.98 -6.47
C THR A 33 8.28 9.74 -5.27
N GLY A 34 7.84 9.05 -4.19
CA GLY A 34 7.20 9.67 -3.03
C GLY A 34 5.74 10.07 -3.25
N ARG A 35 5.09 9.54 -4.29
CA ARG A 35 3.64 9.72 -4.52
C ARG A 35 2.81 8.93 -3.53
N THR A 36 3.29 7.76 -3.09
CA THR A 36 2.69 6.96 -2.02
C THR A 36 3.00 7.59 -0.68
N GLN A 37 1.98 8.03 0.05
CA GLN A 37 2.12 8.75 1.31
C GLN A 37 1.08 8.27 2.31
N PRO A 38 1.36 8.36 3.63
CA PRO A 38 0.38 8.06 4.66
C PRO A 38 -0.94 8.83 4.46
N GLY A 39 -2.05 8.17 4.75
CA GLY A 39 -3.39 8.75 4.67
C GLY A 39 -3.96 8.92 3.26
N LYS A 40 -3.20 8.61 2.20
CA LYS A 40 -3.73 8.67 0.84
C LYS A 40 -4.62 7.48 0.52
N PHE A 41 -5.62 7.73 -0.35
CA PHE A 41 -6.38 6.69 -1.03
C PHE A 41 -5.75 6.40 -2.39
N ILE A 42 -5.38 5.14 -2.62
CA ILE A 42 -4.72 4.70 -3.85
C ILE A 42 -5.50 3.53 -4.44
N VAL A 43 -6.02 3.72 -5.64
CA VAL A 43 -6.70 2.66 -6.39
C VAL A 43 -6.07 2.50 -7.77
N CYS A 44 -6.02 1.27 -8.25
CA CYS A 44 -5.39 0.93 -9.50
C CYS A 44 -6.03 -0.34 -10.06
N GLY A 45 -5.94 -0.57 -11.35
CA GLY A 45 -6.44 -1.77 -12.03
C GLY A 45 -5.60 -3.05 -11.77
N ASP A 46 -4.80 -3.05 -10.71
CA ASP A 46 -3.94 -4.16 -10.30
C ASP A 46 -4.27 -4.57 -8.86
N SER A 47 -4.45 -5.87 -8.62
CA SER A 47 -4.81 -6.41 -7.30
C SER A 47 -3.75 -6.12 -6.24
N HIS A 48 -2.46 -6.08 -6.61
CA HIS A 48 -1.35 -5.83 -5.69
C HIS A 48 -1.16 -4.34 -5.33
N THR A 49 -2.13 -3.49 -5.64
CA THR A 49 -2.22 -2.10 -5.12
C THR A 49 -2.16 -2.07 -3.58
N ALA A 50 -2.52 -3.16 -2.91
CA ALA A 50 -2.33 -3.36 -1.48
C ALA A 50 -0.89 -3.08 -0.98
N THR A 51 0.12 -3.17 -1.85
CA THR A 51 1.53 -2.84 -1.55
C THR A 51 1.69 -1.47 -0.90
N HIS A 52 0.90 -0.48 -1.34
CA HIS A 52 0.98 0.90 -0.84
C HIS A 52 0.52 1.03 0.63
N GLY A 53 -0.20 0.04 1.15
CA GLY A 53 -0.57 -0.02 2.56
C GLY A 53 0.61 -0.09 3.53
N ALA A 54 1.80 -0.51 3.05
CA ALA A 54 3.05 -0.46 3.81
C ALA A 54 3.45 0.95 4.27
N PHE A 55 2.92 1.98 3.62
CA PHE A 55 3.14 3.39 3.92
C PHE A 55 2.02 4.01 4.78
N GLY A 56 1.03 3.24 5.22
CA GLY A 56 -0.15 3.78 5.88
C GLY A 56 -1.17 4.41 4.92
N ALA A 57 -1.12 4.06 3.64
CA ALA A 57 -2.13 4.44 2.66
C ALA A 57 -3.27 3.43 2.62
N ILE A 58 -4.49 3.88 2.36
CA ILE A 58 -5.61 2.99 2.05
C ILE A 58 -5.52 2.63 0.57
N ALA A 59 -5.15 1.38 0.27
CA ALA A 59 -4.78 1.01 -1.09
C ALA A 59 -5.32 -0.37 -1.47
N PHE A 60 -6.03 -0.45 -2.60
CA PHE A 60 -6.59 -1.70 -3.10
C PHE A 60 -6.84 -1.67 -4.60
N GLY A 61 -6.85 -2.86 -5.21
CA GLY A 61 -7.17 -3.05 -6.63
C GLY A 61 -8.66 -2.86 -6.92
N ILE A 62 -8.95 -2.32 -8.10
CA ILE A 62 -10.31 -2.10 -8.61
C ILE A 62 -10.43 -2.59 -10.05
N GLY A 63 -11.65 -2.85 -10.50
CA GLY A 63 -11.92 -3.26 -11.87
C GLY A 63 -11.78 -2.11 -12.87
N THR A 64 -11.63 -2.44 -14.17
CA THR A 64 -11.42 -1.47 -15.24
C THR A 64 -12.55 -0.43 -15.33
N SER A 65 -13.82 -0.86 -15.18
CA SER A 65 -14.96 0.06 -15.18
C SER A 65 -14.97 0.98 -13.95
N GLU A 66 -14.45 0.51 -12.82
CA GLU A 66 -14.29 1.33 -11.61
C GLU A 66 -13.18 2.36 -11.80
N VAL A 67 -12.09 2.01 -12.53
CA VAL A 67 -11.03 2.96 -12.90
C VAL A 67 -11.60 4.09 -13.74
N GLU A 68 -12.42 3.79 -14.75
CA GLU A 68 -13.11 4.80 -15.56
C GLU A 68 -13.98 5.71 -14.69
N HIS A 69 -14.77 5.11 -13.79
CA HIS A 69 -15.62 5.85 -12.86
C HIS A 69 -14.81 6.79 -11.95
N VAL A 70 -13.69 6.31 -11.40
CA VAL A 70 -12.79 7.11 -10.55
C VAL A 70 -12.18 8.27 -11.34
N PHE A 71 -11.76 8.07 -12.58
CA PHE A 71 -11.26 9.15 -13.40
C PHE A 71 -12.32 10.22 -13.67
N ALA A 72 -13.57 9.81 -13.90
CA ALA A 72 -14.66 10.73 -14.18
C ALA A 72 -15.17 11.49 -12.95
N THR A 73 -15.18 10.86 -11.78
CA THR A 73 -15.93 11.37 -10.60
C THR A 73 -15.09 11.57 -9.36
N GLN A 74 -13.86 11.04 -9.31
CA GLN A 74 -12.98 10.98 -8.13
C GLN A 74 -13.67 10.29 -6.92
N THR A 75 -14.64 9.44 -7.18
CA THR A 75 -15.40 8.70 -6.16
C THR A 75 -15.49 7.22 -6.49
N LEU A 76 -15.65 6.41 -5.45
CA LEU A 76 -15.89 4.98 -5.60
C LEU A 76 -16.74 4.48 -4.45
N TRP A 77 -17.86 3.81 -4.77
CA TRP A 77 -18.67 3.15 -3.75
C TRP A 77 -18.02 1.83 -3.34
N GLN A 78 -17.81 1.65 -2.04
CA GLN A 78 -17.22 0.43 -1.49
C GLN A 78 -17.95 -0.02 -0.23
N VAL A 79 -18.12 -1.33 -0.08
CA VAL A 79 -18.56 -1.90 1.20
C VAL A 79 -17.41 -1.76 2.21
N LYS A 80 -17.71 -1.17 3.38
CA LYS A 80 -16.72 -1.06 4.45
C LYS A 80 -16.26 -2.45 4.88
N PRO A 81 -14.98 -2.80 4.75
CA PRO A 81 -14.47 -4.10 5.17
C PRO A 81 -14.44 -4.19 6.70
N LYS A 82 -14.41 -5.42 7.20
CA LYS A 82 -14.08 -5.69 8.60
C LYS A 82 -12.60 -5.42 8.85
N LYS A 83 -12.22 -5.19 10.09
CA LYS A 83 -10.83 -5.00 10.52
C LYS A 83 -10.28 -6.29 11.10
N MET A 84 -9.04 -6.61 10.82
CA MET A 84 -8.30 -7.74 11.38
C MET A 84 -6.92 -7.26 11.80
N LEU A 85 -6.52 -7.58 13.01
CA LEU A 85 -5.15 -7.37 13.49
C LEU A 85 -4.35 -8.66 13.35
N VAL A 86 -3.18 -8.57 12.74
CA VAL A 86 -2.18 -9.62 12.72
C VAL A 86 -0.92 -9.11 13.38
N GLU A 87 -0.57 -9.72 14.52
CA GLU A 87 0.60 -9.35 15.29
C GLU A 87 1.72 -10.38 15.13
N PHE A 88 2.88 -9.94 14.62
CA PHE A 88 4.08 -10.76 14.53
C PHE A 88 5.02 -10.42 15.68
N THR A 89 5.12 -11.34 16.65
CA THR A 89 5.90 -11.16 17.85
C THR A 89 7.22 -11.93 17.80
N GLY A 90 8.19 -11.50 18.60
CA GLY A 90 9.49 -12.14 18.72
C GLY A 90 10.49 -11.73 17.64
N LYS A 91 11.65 -12.38 17.67
CA LYS A 91 12.73 -12.14 16.71
C LYS A 91 12.78 -13.28 15.70
N PRO A 92 12.79 -12.99 14.39
CA PRO A 92 12.95 -14.02 13.38
C PRO A 92 14.33 -14.67 13.50
N GLN A 93 14.40 -15.94 13.17
CA GLN A 93 15.67 -16.65 13.05
C GLN A 93 16.41 -16.20 11.79
N LYS A 94 17.74 -16.38 11.79
CA LYS A 94 18.56 -16.08 10.61
C LYS A 94 18.08 -16.91 9.41
N GLY A 95 17.85 -16.23 8.28
CA GLY A 95 17.37 -16.84 7.04
C GLY A 95 15.86 -16.76 6.86
N ILE A 96 15.13 -16.14 7.79
CA ILE A 96 13.70 -15.81 7.64
C ILE A 96 13.58 -14.41 7.04
N TYR A 97 12.83 -14.28 5.96
CA TYR A 97 12.58 -13.04 5.23
C TYR A 97 11.11 -12.61 5.34
N SER A 98 10.81 -11.39 4.98
CA SER A 98 9.45 -10.82 5.05
C SER A 98 8.40 -11.66 4.30
N LYS A 99 8.78 -12.30 3.20
CA LYS A 99 7.90 -13.22 2.46
C LYS A 99 7.50 -14.43 3.30
N ASP A 100 8.38 -14.92 4.17
CA ASP A 100 8.09 -16.08 5.02
C ASP A 100 7.03 -15.75 6.07
N TYR A 101 6.94 -14.50 6.52
CA TYR A 101 5.90 -14.05 7.46
C TYR A 101 4.50 -14.25 6.86
N ILE A 102 4.28 -13.71 5.66
CA ILE A 102 2.96 -13.81 5.02
C ILE A 102 2.67 -15.26 4.57
N LEU A 103 3.67 -16.01 4.11
CA LEU A 103 3.50 -17.41 3.77
C LEU A 103 3.17 -18.26 5.01
N ALA A 104 3.78 -18.00 6.16
CA ALA A 104 3.46 -18.68 7.42
C ALA A 104 2.02 -18.37 7.87
N LEU A 105 1.57 -17.12 7.72
CA LEU A 105 0.20 -16.71 7.98
C LEU A 105 -0.79 -17.48 7.11
N ILE A 106 -0.54 -17.52 5.79
CA ILE A 106 -1.37 -18.24 4.81
C ILE A 106 -1.36 -19.75 5.10
N ALA A 107 -0.19 -20.32 5.39
CA ALA A 107 -0.08 -21.74 5.71
C ALA A 107 -0.87 -22.12 6.96
N LYS A 108 -0.92 -21.23 7.95
CA LYS A 108 -1.61 -21.48 9.23
C LYS A 108 -3.12 -21.31 9.15
N TYR A 109 -3.60 -20.30 8.40
CA TYR A 109 -5.00 -19.89 8.43
C TYR A 109 -5.73 -20.09 7.08
N GLY A 110 -4.99 -20.36 6.02
CA GLY A 110 -5.53 -20.56 4.66
C GLY A 110 -5.67 -19.27 3.87
N VAL A 111 -5.81 -19.42 2.55
CA VAL A 111 -5.88 -18.32 1.56
C VAL A 111 -7.17 -17.51 1.60
N ALA A 112 -8.20 -17.96 2.32
CA ALA A 112 -9.49 -17.29 2.39
C ALA A 112 -9.75 -16.61 3.74
N CYS A 113 -8.81 -16.67 4.67
CA CYS A 113 -9.02 -16.14 6.02
C CYS A 113 -9.23 -14.62 6.04
N GLY A 114 -8.55 -13.90 5.13
CA GLY A 114 -8.66 -12.44 5.01
C GLY A 114 -9.87 -11.94 4.20
N VAL A 115 -10.72 -12.82 3.67
CA VAL A 115 -11.83 -12.40 2.81
C VAL A 115 -12.81 -11.51 3.56
N GLY A 116 -13.06 -10.31 3.02
CA GLY A 116 -13.91 -9.29 3.63
C GLY A 116 -13.22 -8.44 4.70
N TYR A 117 -11.92 -8.61 4.89
CA TYR A 117 -11.14 -7.85 5.87
C TYR A 117 -10.11 -6.91 5.22
N VAL A 118 -9.80 -5.85 5.96
CA VAL A 118 -8.53 -5.13 5.90
C VAL A 118 -7.68 -5.65 7.04
N VAL A 119 -6.42 -5.97 6.75
CA VAL A 119 -5.48 -6.52 7.74
C VAL A 119 -4.47 -5.46 8.14
N GLU A 120 -4.43 -5.12 9.42
CA GLU A 120 -3.34 -4.34 9.99
C GLU A 120 -2.25 -5.27 10.52
N TYR A 121 -1.01 -5.02 10.10
CA TYR A 121 0.17 -5.76 10.55
C TYR A 121 0.93 -4.95 11.58
N ARG A 122 1.18 -5.53 12.75
CA ARG A 122 1.92 -4.93 13.88
C ARG A 122 2.90 -5.89 14.50
N GLY A 123 3.63 -5.38 15.47
CA GLY A 123 4.47 -6.13 16.38
C GLY A 123 5.95 -5.94 16.14
N GLU A 124 6.76 -6.32 17.13
CA GLU A 124 8.20 -6.05 17.14
C GLU A 124 8.96 -6.64 15.93
N ALA A 125 8.42 -7.68 15.32
CA ALA A 125 8.99 -8.25 14.11
C ALA A 125 8.72 -7.37 12.89
N ILE A 126 7.57 -6.68 12.84
CA ILE A 126 7.22 -5.72 11.76
C ILE A 126 8.01 -4.41 11.91
N ASP A 127 8.15 -3.92 13.13
CA ASP A 127 8.84 -2.64 13.41
C ASP A 127 10.29 -2.64 12.93
N ARG A 128 10.92 -3.81 12.81
CA ARG A 128 12.31 -3.99 12.37
C ARG A 128 12.48 -4.07 10.86
N LEU A 129 11.41 -4.23 10.11
CA LEU A 129 11.45 -4.43 8.67
C LEU A 129 11.78 -3.11 7.95
N THR A 130 12.53 -3.23 6.85
CA THR A 130 12.69 -2.15 5.89
C THR A 130 11.37 -1.88 5.16
N MET A 131 11.28 -0.77 4.43
CA MET A 131 10.08 -0.48 3.65
C MET A 131 9.82 -1.51 2.57
N GLU A 132 10.86 -2.03 1.92
CA GLU A 132 10.76 -3.08 0.89
C GLU A 132 10.21 -4.39 1.48
N GLU A 133 10.62 -4.74 2.69
CA GLU A 133 10.11 -5.89 3.42
C GLU A 133 8.64 -5.70 3.83
N ARG A 134 8.27 -4.50 4.27
CA ARG A 134 6.87 -4.12 4.58
C ARG A 134 6.00 -4.16 3.32
N MET A 135 6.50 -3.63 2.21
CA MET A 135 5.83 -3.71 0.91
C MET A 135 5.58 -5.16 0.49
N THR A 136 6.51 -6.07 0.73
CA THR A 136 6.34 -7.50 0.44
C THR A 136 5.15 -8.10 1.20
N ILE A 137 5.00 -7.81 2.49
CA ILE A 137 3.90 -8.33 3.32
C ILE A 137 2.56 -7.73 2.86
N CYS A 138 2.49 -6.41 2.67
CA CYS A 138 1.26 -5.76 2.21
C CYS A 138 0.88 -6.19 0.79
N ASN A 139 1.86 -6.36 -0.11
CA ASN A 139 1.65 -6.88 -1.45
C ASN A 139 0.93 -8.24 -1.42
N MET A 140 1.43 -9.16 -0.60
CA MET A 140 0.89 -10.52 -0.51
C MET A 140 -0.35 -10.66 0.38
N SER A 141 -0.90 -9.58 0.87
CA SER A 141 -2.19 -9.61 1.60
C SER A 141 -3.33 -10.10 0.71
N ILE A 142 -3.21 -9.93 -0.60
CA ILE A 142 -4.18 -10.42 -1.59
C ILE A 142 -4.19 -11.96 -1.62
N GLU A 143 -3.03 -12.61 -1.52
CA GLU A 143 -2.93 -14.07 -1.47
C GLU A 143 -3.51 -14.64 -0.16
N PHE A 144 -3.53 -13.85 0.91
CA PHE A 144 -4.25 -14.17 2.15
C PHE A 144 -5.77 -13.98 2.02
N GLY A 145 -6.23 -13.39 0.91
CA GLY A 145 -7.63 -13.12 0.58
C GLY A 145 -8.15 -11.79 1.11
N SER A 146 -7.32 -10.98 1.76
CA SER A 146 -7.76 -9.68 2.28
C SER A 146 -7.88 -8.63 1.18
N LYS A 147 -8.72 -7.62 1.42
CA LYS A 147 -8.87 -6.49 0.49
C LYS A 147 -7.60 -5.66 0.40
N MET A 148 -6.93 -5.46 1.52
CA MET A 148 -5.65 -4.78 1.63
C MET A 148 -4.95 -5.14 2.94
N GLY A 149 -3.63 -4.97 2.96
CA GLY A 149 -2.83 -4.91 4.18
C GLY A 149 -2.44 -3.46 4.48
N ILE A 150 -2.30 -3.10 5.74
CA ILE A 150 -1.86 -1.76 6.15
C ILE A 150 -0.90 -1.86 7.33
N MET A 151 0.06 -0.94 7.37
CA MET A 151 0.96 -0.75 8.51
C MET A 151 0.92 0.71 8.93
N ASN A 152 0.98 0.96 10.23
CA ASN A 152 1.06 2.33 10.73
C ASN A 152 2.36 3.00 10.25
N PRO A 153 2.31 4.24 9.76
CA PRO A 153 3.52 4.96 9.37
C PRO A 153 4.37 5.27 10.60
N ASP A 154 5.67 5.06 10.48
CA ASP A 154 6.67 5.28 11.53
C ASP A 154 7.94 5.93 10.99
N GLN A 155 9.00 5.99 11.79
CA GLN A 155 10.25 6.60 11.39
C GLN A 155 10.87 5.95 10.14
N THR A 156 10.74 4.62 9.99
CA THR A 156 11.21 3.89 8.80
C THR A 156 10.50 4.39 7.53
N THR A 157 9.17 4.62 7.64
CA THR A 157 8.37 5.19 6.54
C THR A 157 8.82 6.60 6.19
N TYR A 158 9.02 7.46 7.19
CA TYR A 158 9.43 8.86 6.97
C TYR A 158 10.84 8.97 6.39
N ASP A 159 11.77 8.16 6.86
CA ASP A 159 13.15 8.13 6.36
C ASP A 159 13.21 7.65 4.90
N TYR A 160 12.40 6.65 4.55
CA TYR A 160 12.28 6.17 3.17
C TYR A 160 11.74 7.25 2.22
N MET A 161 10.82 8.07 2.68
CA MET A 161 10.17 9.09 1.85
C MET A 161 10.98 10.39 1.73
N ARG A 162 11.83 10.69 2.69
CA ARG A 162 12.59 11.95 2.74
C ARG A 162 13.42 12.17 1.49
N GLY A 163 13.24 13.35 0.88
CA GLY A 163 13.99 13.78 -0.31
C GLY A 163 13.51 13.19 -1.64
N ARG A 164 12.39 12.48 -1.67
CA ARG A 164 11.80 12.02 -2.92
C ARG A 164 11.07 13.15 -3.65
N GLU A 165 10.94 13.02 -4.98
CA GLU A 165 10.48 14.07 -5.88
C GLU A 165 9.08 14.64 -5.54
N CYS A 166 8.15 13.77 -5.14
CA CYS A 166 6.73 14.11 -4.99
C CYS A 166 6.26 14.24 -3.53
N VAL A 167 7.19 14.29 -2.56
CA VAL A 167 6.81 14.56 -1.17
C VAL A 167 6.51 16.06 -0.97
N PRO A 168 5.71 16.42 0.05
CA PRO A 168 5.44 17.83 0.37
C PRO A 168 6.74 18.63 0.58
N GLU A 169 6.75 19.90 0.13
CA GLU A 169 7.88 20.82 0.33
C GLU A 169 8.21 20.98 1.81
N ASP A 170 7.19 21.22 2.65
CA ASP A 170 7.34 21.19 4.11
C ASP A 170 7.17 19.75 4.61
N PHE A 171 8.26 18.99 4.46
CA PHE A 171 8.28 17.58 4.84
C PHE A 171 8.10 17.38 6.35
N ASP A 172 8.61 18.28 7.18
CA ASP A 172 8.51 18.13 8.63
C ASP A 172 7.09 18.40 9.13
N ALA A 173 6.37 19.34 8.51
CA ALA A 173 4.93 19.53 8.76
C ALA A 173 4.13 18.31 8.31
N ALA A 174 4.44 17.74 7.14
CA ALA A 174 3.80 16.52 6.66
C ALA A 174 4.03 15.33 7.62
N VAL A 175 5.24 15.16 8.12
CA VAL A 175 5.55 14.12 9.12
C VAL A 175 4.76 14.33 10.41
N ALA A 176 4.57 15.60 10.85
CA ALA A 176 3.75 15.89 12.03
C ALA A 176 2.29 15.43 11.83
N ASP A 177 1.72 15.66 10.65
CA ASP A 177 0.37 15.20 10.31
C ASP A 177 0.31 13.67 10.21
N TRP A 178 1.29 13.04 9.54
CA TRP A 178 1.32 11.59 9.36
C TRP A 178 1.46 10.82 10.67
N LYS A 179 2.11 11.40 11.68
CA LYS A 179 2.17 10.81 13.03
C LYS A 179 0.81 10.69 13.71
N THR A 180 -0.19 11.44 13.25
CA THR A 180 -1.56 11.32 13.75
C THR A 180 -2.36 10.20 13.09
N LEU A 181 -1.84 9.61 12.00
CA LEU A 181 -2.51 8.59 11.20
C LEU A 181 -2.18 7.17 11.65
N VAL A 182 -2.00 6.98 12.94
CA VAL A 182 -1.86 5.66 13.56
C VAL A 182 -3.21 5.18 14.08
N SER A 183 -3.37 3.88 14.24
CA SER A 183 -4.59 3.33 14.81
C SER A 183 -4.73 3.72 16.27
N ASP A 184 -5.96 4.04 16.68
CA ASP A 184 -6.28 4.38 18.06
C ASP A 184 -5.96 3.23 19.03
N ASP A 185 -5.64 3.55 20.29
CA ASP A 185 -5.32 2.55 21.33
C ASP A 185 -6.51 1.64 21.65
N ASP A 186 -7.73 2.15 21.44
CA ASP A 186 -9.01 1.45 21.63
C ASP A 186 -9.60 0.90 20.32
N ALA A 187 -8.81 0.80 19.24
CA ALA A 187 -9.28 0.27 17.98
C ALA A 187 -9.81 -1.16 18.12
N GLU A 188 -11.03 -1.38 17.64
CA GLU A 188 -11.66 -2.71 17.63
C GLU A 188 -11.33 -3.47 16.32
N TYR A 189 -11.04 -4.78 16.45
CA TYR A 189 -10.67 -5.67 15.35
C TYR A 189 -11.58 -6.90 15.25
#